data_33e1f54cbd55d3ab1620e9d39ea5dc01
#
_entry.id   33e1f54cbd55d3ab1620e9d39ea5dc01
#
_cell.length_a   1.000
_cell.length_b   1.000
_cell.length_c   1.000
_cell.angle_alpha   90.00
_cell.angle_beta   90.00
_cell.angle_gamma   90.00
#
_symmetry.space_group_name_H-M   'P 1'
#
loop_
_entity.id
_entity.type
_entity.pdbx_description
1 polymer ?
#
loop_
_entity_poly.entity_id
_entity_poly.type
_entity_poly.pdbx_seq_one_letter_code
_entity_poly.pdbx_strand_id
1 'polypeptide(L)'
;MKLSEEMKNKTLLSFELFPPKTEKGLQNLPGTIDHLMKYNPSYISCTYGAGGGNVGANREVCQMIKNAGTTPVTHFTVIKNTKEGIKEQLDQYLADGVDHMLALRGDIPLGETTTCGDFDYATDLVKFVRDTYGDKFEIAVAGSPEGHISCRSLESDIAVLKQKQDNGADYIMTQLCWDMEQFKYWLDAIRKAGITMPVDVGVMPILDQAATINMALSRNGCVMDRELSRMISRHWLFPNPFAAKDAEGKPFDVFYDKKVAEFKEEGLSLIHI
;
A
#
# COMPACT_ATOMS: atom_id res chain seq x y z
N MET A 1 -9.28 -17.11 5.05
CA MET A 1 -7.96 -17.34 5.76
C MET A 1 -7.31 -15.99 5.85
N LYS A 2 -6.69 -15.66 6.99
CA LYS A 2 -6.06 -14.34 7.16
C LYS A 2 -4.82 -14.21 6.29
N LEU A 3 -4.65 -13.08 5.61
CA LEU A 3 -3.47 -12.78 4.79
C LEU A 3 -2.19 -12.78 5.63
N SER A 4 -2.25 -12.26 6.86
CA SER A 4 -1.14 -12.27 7.81
C SER A 4 -0.64 -13.69 8.17
N GLU A 5 -1.53 -14.67 8.17
CA GLU A 5 -1.14 -16.08 8.38
C GLU A 5 -0.56 -16.70 7.09
N GLU A 6 -1.11 -16.34 5.93
CA GLU A 6 -0.55 -16.80 4.66
C GLU A 6 0.87 -16.28 4.45
N MET A 7 1.13 -15.01 4.77
CA MET A 7 2.46 -14.36 4.66
C MET A 7 3.54 -15.06 5.49
N LYS A 8 3.17 -15.78 6.56
CA LYS A 8 4.14 -16.57 7.35
C LYS A 8 4.61 -17.83 6.62
N ASN A 9 3.85 -18.31 5.64
CA ASN A 9 4.07 -19.60 5.00
C ASN A 9 4.49 -19.49 3.52
N LYS A 10 4.19 -18.39 2.86
CA LYS A 10 4.51 -18.17 1.44
C LYS A 10 4.62 -16.69 1.12
N THR A 11 5.36 -16.36 0.08
CA THR A 11 5.35 -15.02 -0.54
C THR A 11 4.00 -14.79 -1.23
N LEU A 12 3.34 -13.68 -0.91
CA LEU A 12 2.11 -13.26 -1.58
C LEU A 12 2.44 -12.33 -2.75
N LEU A 13 1.54 -12.30 -3.71
CA LEU A 13 1.48 -11.29 -4.77
C LEU A 13 0.19 -10.51 -4.59
N SER A 14 0.27 -9.20 -4.63
CA SER A 14 -0.87 -8.32 -4.55
C SER A 14 -0.74 -7.16 -5.54
N PHE A 15 -1.86 -6.50 -5.81
CA PHE A 15 -1.89 -5.28 -6.62
C PHE A 15 -2.66 -4.21 -5.85
N GLU A 16 -2.33 -2.94 -6.14
CA GLU A 16 -3.06 -1.79 -5.64
C GLU A 16 -3.78 -1.09 -6.78
N LEU A 17 -5.06 -0.83 -6.61
CA LEU A 17 -5.90 -0.11 -7.56
C LEU A 17 -6.32 1.25 -7.02
N PHE A 18 -6.33 2.23 -7.93
CA PHE A 18 -6.89 3.54 -7.68
C PHE A 18 -8.31 3.60 -8.27
N PRO A 19 -9.34 3.98 -7.49
CA PRO A 19 -10.67 4.18 -8.05
C PRO A 19 -10.62 5.19 -9.20
N PRO A 20 -11.13 4.83 -10.38
CA PRO A 20 -11.14 5.74 -11.52
C PRO A 20 -11.94 7.01 -11.22
N LYS A 21 -11.44 8.16 -11.70
CA LYS A 21 -12.10 9.46 -11.54
C LYS A 21 -13.20 9.73 -12.58
N THR A 22 -13.29 8.86 -13.59
CA THR A 22 -14.23 9.02 -14.70
C THR A 22 -15.11 7.78 -14.83
N GLU A 23 -16.33 7.95 -15.28
CA GLU A 23 -17.28 6.87 -15.53
C GLU A 23 -16.72 5.85 -16.54
N LYS A 24 -16.08 6.33 -17.61
CA LYS A 24 -15.43 5.45 -18.60
C LYS A 24 -14.31 4.61 -17.96
N GLY A 25 -13.54 5.19 -17.03
CA GLY A 25 -12.52 4.46 -16.27
C GLY A 25 -13.15 3.36 -15.41
N LEU A 26 -14.27 3.65 -14.75
CA LEU A 26 -14.99 2.68 -13.93
C LEU A 26 -15.56 1.53 -14.79
N GLN A 27 -16.10 1.84 -15.97
CA GLN A 27 -16.58 0.84 -16.93
C GLN A 27 -15.46 -0.09 -17.45
N ASN A 28 -14.23 0.41 -17.56
CA ASN A 28 -13.07 -0.37 -18.03
C ASN A 28 -12.41 -1.19 -16.91
N LEU A 29 -12.66 -0.86 -15.65
CA LEU A 29 -11.98 -1.45 -14.49
C LEU A 29 -12.16 -2.98 -14.39
N PRO A 30 -13.33 -3.58 -14.65
CA PRO A 30 -13.48 -5.04 -14.64
C PRO A 30 -12.49 -5.74 -15.57
N GLY A 31 -12.28 -5.23 -16.78
CA GLY A 31 -11.29 -5.78 -17.71
C GLY A 31 -9.85 -5.66 -17.20
N THR A 32 -9.53 -4.60 -16.46
CA THR A 32 -8.23 -4.46 -15.78
C THR A 32 -8.08 -5.50 -14.67
N ILE A 33 -9.10 -5.66 -13.83
CA ILE A 33 -9.10 -6.68 -12.76
C ILE A 33 -8.95 -8.08 -13.37
N ASP A 34 -9.70 -8.42 -14.41
CA ASP A 34 -9.60 -9.72 -15.10
C ASP A 34 -8.17 -9.96 -15.63
N HIS A 35 -7.49 -8.90 -16.10
CA HIS A 35 -6.11 -9.01 -16.54
C HIS A 35 -5.16 -9.30 -15.36
N LEU A 36 -5.32 -8.62 -14.24
CA LEU A 36 -4.52 -8.84 -13.02
C LEU A 36 -4.76 -10.23 -12.43
N MET A 37 -5.98 -10.74 -12.51
CA MET A 37 -6.33 -12.09 -12.02
C MET A 37 -5.54 -13.22 -12.72
N LYS A 38 -5.00 -12.99 -13.92
CA LYS A 38 -4.13 -13.97 -14.60
C LYS A 38 -2.83 -14.26 -13.85
N TYR A 39 -2.43 -13.38 -12.96
CA TYR A 39 -1.25 -13.53 -12.10
C TYR A 39 -1.56 -14.17 -10.75
N ASN A 40 -2.81 -14.56 -10.50
CA ASN A 40 -3.28 -15.19 -9.26
C ASN A 40 -2.90 -14.39 -8.00
N PRO A 41 -3.25 -13.09 -7.90
CA PRO A 41 -2.96 -12.31 -6.71
C PRO A 41 -3.70 -12.88 -5.50
N SER A 42 -3.04 -12.89 -4.35
CA SER A 42 -3.65 -13.29 -3.08
C SER A 42 -4.69 -12.27 -2.61
N TYR A 43 -4.48 -11.01 -2.96
CA TYR A 43 -5.44 -9.94 -2.73
C TYR A 43 -5.20 -8.76 -3.69
N ILE A 44 -6.17 -7.89 -3.79
CA ILE A 44 -6.04 -6.59 -4.47
C ILE A 44 -6.52 -5.50 -3.51
N SER A 45 -5.69 -4.51 -3.25
CA SER A 45 -6.07 -3.36 -2.43
C SER A 45 -6.65 -2.24 -3.29
N CYS A 46 -7.51 -1.41 -2.68
CA CYS A 46 -8.13 -0.27 -3.33
C CYS A 46 -7.95 0.99 -2.50
N THR A 47 -7.37 2.03 -3.10
CA THR A 47 -7.15 3.31 -2.42
C THR A 47 -8.46 4.03 -2.13
N TYR A 48 -8.47 4.80 -1.03
CA TYR A 48 -9.69 5.46 -0.54
C TYR A 48 -9.85 6.91 -1.05
N GLY A 49 -8.81 7.45 -1.68
CA GLY A 49 -8.72 8.88 -1.97
C GLY A 49 -8.28 9.68 -0.73
N ALA A 50 -7.10 10.27 -0.80
CA ALA A 50 -6.38 10.88 0.32
C ALA A 50 -7.17 11.97 1.09
N GLY A 51 -8.18 12.58 0.49
CA GLY A 51 -9.03 13.62 1.09
C GLY A 51 -10.37 13.14 1.67
N GLY A 52 -10.62 11.81 1.77
CA GLY A 52 -11.88 11.27 2.33
C GLY A 52 -13.11 11.41 1.43
N GLY A 53 -12.95 11.78 0.16
CA GLY A 53 -14.06 12.15 -0.72
C GLY A 53 -14.63 11.04 -1.62
N ASN A 54 -14.13 9.81 -1.57
CA ASN A 54 -14.45 8.79 -2.59
C ASN A 54 -14.93 7.46 -2.02
N VAL A 55 -15.63 7.48 -0.90
CA VAL A 55 -16.13 6.29 -0.17
C VAL A 55 -16.93 5.36 -1.08
N GLY A 56 -17.87 5.90 -1.85
CA GLY A 56 -18.75 5.12 -2.73
C GLY A 56 -17.99 4.37 -3.82
N ALA A 57 -17.07 5.04 -4.49
CA ALA A 57 -16.27 4.42 -5.55
C ALA A 57 -15.32 3.34 -5.02
N ASN A 58 -14.74 3.51 -3.81
CA ASN A 58 -13.90 2.48 -3.20
C ASN A 58 -14.72 1.21 -2.91
N ARG A 59 -15.91 1.32 -2.33
CA ARG A 59 -16.77 0.16 -2.05
C ARG A 59 -17.14 -0.59 -3.33
N GLU A 60 -17.50 0.13 -4.39
CA GLU A 60 -17.83 -0.46 -5.69
C GLU A 60 -16.64 -1.23 -6.26
N VAL A 61 -15.43 -0.67 -6.21
CA VAL A 61 -14.21 -1.35 -6.65
C VAL A 61 -13.91 -2.59 -5.80
N CYS A 62 -14.07 -2.51 -4.47
CA CYS A 62 -13.91 -3.66 -3.59
C CYS A 62 -14.90 -4.80 -3.95
N GLN A 63 -16.14 -4.47 -4.32
CA GLN A 63 -17.10 -5.47 -4.81
C GLN A 63 -16.68 -6.09 -6.16
N MET A 64 -16.14 -5.30 -7.08
CA MET A 64 -15.59 -5.82 -8.34
C MET A 64 -14.43 -6.79 -8.09
N ILE A 65 -13.50 -6.44 -7.20
CA ILE A 65 -12.37 -7.29 -6.81
C ILE A 65 -12.87 -8.61 -6.21
N LYS A 66 -13.82 -8.53 -5.27
CA LYS A 66 -14.42 -9.70 -4.64
C LYS A 66 -15.12 -10.61 -5.65
N ASN A 67 -15.90 -10.02 -6.56
CA ASN A 67 -16.61 -10.76 -7.62
C ASN A 67 -15.64 -11.43 -8.62
N ALA A 68 -14.45 -10.89 -8.79
CA ALA A 68 -13.39 -11.50 -9.60
C ALA A 68 -12.71 -12.69 -8.90
N GLY A 69 -12.99 -12.95 -7.61
CA GLY A 69 -12.54 -14.14 -6.89
C GLY A 69 -11.26 -13.98 -6.08
N THR A 70 -10.84 -12.75 -5.78
CA THR A 70 -9.72 -12.49 -4.86
C THR A 70 -10.17 -11.62 -3.68
N THR A 71 -9.33 -11.53 -2.64
CA THR A 71 -9.62 -10.77 -1.43
C THR A 71 -9.49 -9.26 -1.69
N PRO A 72 -10.53 -8.45 -1.48
CA PRO A 72 -10.41 -7.00 -1.50
C PRO A 72 -9.83 -6.50 -0.18
N VAL A 73 -8.84 -5.60 -0.23
CA VAL A 73 -8.34 -4.85 0.93
C VAL A 73 -8.69 -3.37 0.74
N THR A 74 -9.61 -2.86 1.54
CA THR A 74 -9.96 -1.43 1.45
C THR A 74 -8.92 -0.58 2.16
N HIS A 75 -8.42 0.48 1.53
CA HIS A 75 -7.78 1.55 2.29
C HIS A 75 -8.87 2.33 3.03
N PHE A 76 -8.63 2.66 4.28
CA PHE A 76 -9.60 3.39 5.09
C PHE A 76 -8.92 4.51 5.87
N THR A 77 -9.45 5.74 5.78
CA THR A 77 -8.84 6.90 6.42
C THR A 77 -9.75 7.52 7.49
N VAL A 78 -9.15 8.12 8.51
CA VAL A 78 -9.88 8.83 9.56
C VAL A 78 -10.22 10.29 9.19
N ILE A 79 -9.66 10.79 8.09
CA ILE A 79 -9.80 12.19 7.70
C ILE A 79 -11.28 12.58 7.55
N LYS A 80 -11.69 13.68 8.17
CA LYS A 80 -13.06 14.22 8.14
C LYS A 80 -14.16 13.25 8.58
N ASN A 81 -13.81 12.20 9.32
CA ASN A 81 -14.75 11.20 9.77
C ASN A 81 -15.01 11.29 11.30
N THR A 82 -16.26 11.15 11.69
CA THR A 82 -16.66 10.94 13.08
C THR A 82 -16.59 9.45 13.44
N LYS A 83 -16.56 9.11 14.73
CA LYS A 83 -16.61 7.71 15.20
C LYS A 83 -17.84 6.98 14.69
N GLU A 84 -19.00 7.65 14.70
CA GLU A 84 -20.26 7.13 14.19
C GLU A 84 -20.20 6.90 12.69
N GLY A 85 -19.66 7.86 11.94
CA GLY A 85 -19.49 7.75 10.49
C GLY A 85 -18.51 6.63 10.09
N ILE A 86 -17.42 6.46 10.83
CA ILE A 86 -16.48 5.34 10.65
C ILE A 86 -17.20 4.02 10.92
N LYS A 87 -17.95 3.93 12.02
CA LYS A 87 -18.68 2.73 12.36
C LYS A 87 -19.69 2.36 11.27
N GLU A 88 -20.48 3.32 10.81
CA GLU A 88 -21.46 3.09 9.73
C GLU A 88 -20.80 2.56 8.45
N GLN A 89 -19.69 3.16 8.04
CA GLN A 89 -18.94 2.72 6.85
C GLN A 89 -18.38 1.32 7.03
N LEU A 90 -17.78 1.01 8.20
CA LEU A 90 -17.22 -0.32 8.44
C LEU A 90 -18.33 -1.39 8.53
N ASP A 91 -19.50 -1.08 9.10
CA ASP A 91 -20.65 -1.97 9.08
C ASP A 91 -21.09 -2.27 7.64
N GLN A 92 -21.05 -1.26 6.75
CA GLN A 92 -21.35 -1.43 5.33
C GLN A 92 -20.32 -2.32 4.61
N TYR A 93 -19.00 -2.15 4.87
CA TYR A 93 -17.97 -3.03 4.31
C TYR A 93 -18.17 -4.48 4.75
N LEU A 94 -18.47 -4.73 6.03
CA LEU A 94 -18.76 -6.08 6.53
C LEU A 94 -20.02 -6.67 5.88
N ALA A 95 -21.06 -5.86 5.69
CA ALA A 95 -22.28 -6.30 5.00
C ALA A 95 -22.00 -6.70 3.53
N ASP A 96 -21.06 -5.99 2.88
CA ASP A 96 -20.57 -6.31 1.54
C ASP A 96 -19.59 -7.51 1.54
N GLY A 97 -19.21 -8.01 2.73
CA GLY A 97 -18.22 -9.08 2.92
C GLY A 97 -16.81 -8.64 2.56
N VAL A 98 -16.46 -7.39 2.85
CA VAL A 98 -15.12 -6.83 2.82
C VAL A 98 -14.65 -6.70 4.25
N ASP A 99 -13.74 -7.57 4.66
CA ASP A 99 -13.27 -7.74 6.03
C ASP A 99 -11.75 -7.53 6.19
N HIS A 100 -11.11 -6.97 5.17
CA HIS A 100 -9.69 -6.62 5.15
C HIS A 100 -9.52 -5.13 4.89
N MET A 101 -8.71 -4.46 5.68
CA MET A 101 -8.50 -3.03 5.56
C MET A 101 -7.05 -2.60 5.79
N LEU A 102 -6.61 -1.56 5.11
CA LEU A 102 -5.41 -0.79 5.45
C LEU A 102 -5.86 0.46 6.22
N ALA A 103 -5.54 0.50 7.51
CA ALA A 103 -5.87 1.61 8.40
C ALA A 103 -4.89 2.78 8.23
N LEU A 104 -5.40 3.91 7.79
CA LEU A 104 -4.62 5.11 7.47
C LEU A 104 -5.17 6.34 8.22
N ARG A 105 -4.30 7.33 8.43
CA ARG A 105 -4.75 8.67 8.87
C ARG A 105 -5.45 9.38 7.72
N GLY A 106 -4.92 9.30 6.53
CA GLY A 106 -5.22 10.17 5.40
C GLY A 106 -4.34 11.43 5.42
N ASP A 107 -4.41 12.19 4.33
CA ASP A 107 -3.66 13.44 4.17
C ASP A 107 -4.44 14.60 4.77
N ILE A 108 -3.80 15.36 5.65
CA ILE A 108 -4.37 16.60 6.18
C ILE A 108 -4.55 17.57 5.02
N PRO A 109 -5.78 18.10 4.80
CA PRO A 109 -6.05 19.01 3.71
C PRO A 109 -5.16 20.25 3.74
N LEU A 110 -4.88 20.80 2.57
CA LEU A 110 -4.07 22.01 2.47
C LEU A 110 -4.73 23.17 3.24
N GLY A 111 -3.97 23.76 4.16
CA GLY A 111 -4.46 24.85 5.03
C GLY A 111 -5.04 24.38 6.36
N GLU A 112 -5.24 23.08 6.56
CA GLU A 112 -5.67 22.51 7.83
C GLU A 112 -4.48 22.01 8.64
N THR A 113 -4.66 21.90 9.96
CA THR A 113 -3.65 21.39 10.90
C THR A 113 -4.07 20.10 11.59
N THR A 114 -5.31 19.68 11.39
CA THR A 114 -5.92 18.49 12.00
C THR A 114 -6.61 17.62 10.96
N THR A 115 -7.02 16.43 11.34
CA THR A 115 -7.82 15.52 10.50
C THR A 115 -9.23 16.02 10.25
N CYS A 116 -9.70 17.02 10.99
CA CYS A 116 -11.08 17.50 10.98
C CYS A 116 -12.10 16.37 11.29
N GLY A 117 -11.70 15.38 12.07
CA GLY A 117 -12.49 14.22 12.49
C GLY A 117 -12.25 13.91 13.97
N ASP A 118 -12.81 12.82 14.48
CA ASP A 118 -12.70 12.41 15.87
C ASP A 118 -11.40 11.66 16.20
N PHE A 119 -10.62 11.30 15.20
CA PHE A 119 -9.33 10.63 15.35
C PHE A 119 -8.21 11.44 14.70
N ASP A 120 -7.08 11.50 15.37
CA ASP A 120 -5.89 12.20 14.87
C ASP A 120 -4.91 11.29 14.11
N TYR A 121 -4.93 9.98 14.43
CA TYR A 121 -3.93 9.05 13.92
C TYR A 121 -4.54 7.71 13.49
N ALA A 122 -3.84 6.99 12.63
CA ALA A 122 -4.18 5.62 12.26
C ALA A 122 -4.15 4.66 13.46
N THR A 123 -3.33 4.93 14.48
CA THR A 123 -3.30 4.17 15.74
C THR A 123 -4.63 4.16 16.46
N ASP A 124 -5.36 5.29 16.41
CA ASP A 124 -6.68 5.45 17.03
C ASP A 124 -7.71 4.62 16.29
N LEU A 125 -7.65 4.62 14.95
CA LEU A 125 -8.51 3.79 14.10
C LEU A 125 -8.28 2.30 14.37
N VAL A 126 -7.03 1.85 14.41
CA VAL A 126 -6.70 0.43 14.69
C VAL A 126 -7.32 0.01 16.03
N LYS A 127 -7.10 0.80 17.08
CA LYS A 127 -7.66 0.52 18.40
C LYS A 127 -9.20 0.50 18.38
N PHE A 128 -9.82 1.49 17.75
CA PHE A 128 -11.27 1.59 17.65
C PHE A 128 -11.88 0.38 16.92
N VAL A 129 -11.28 -0.03 15.79
CA VAL A 129 -11.75 -1.19 15.02
C VAL A 129 -11.61 -2.46 15.86
N ARG A 130 -10.49 -2.64 16.54
CA ARG A 130 -10.25 -3.83 17.37
C ARG A 130 -11.19 -3.89 18.55
N ASP A 131 -11.41 -2.76 19.27
CA ASP A 131 -12.32 -2.68 20.41
C ASP A 131 -13.79 -2.89 19.99
N THR A 132 -14.18 -2.43 18.78
CA THR A 132 -15.59 -2.48 18.33
C THR A 132 -15.94 -3.80 17.65
N TYR A 133 -15.02 -4.34 16.85
CA TYR A 133 -15.29 -5.47 15.95
C TYR A 133 -14.54 -6.76 16.32
N GLY A 134 -13.59 -6.69 17.27
CA GLY A 134 -12.73 -7.84 17.57
C GLY A 134 -11.95 -8.26 16.35
N ASP A 135 -12.01 -9.55 15.99
CA ASP A 135 -11.28 -10.15 14.86
C ASP A 135 -12.07 -10.18 13.54
N LYS A 136 -13.17 -9.41 13.45
CA LYS A 136 -13.97 -9.37 12.21
C LYS A 136 -13.24 -8.69 11.05
N PHE A 137 -12.31 -7.79 11.34
CA PHE A 137 -11.42 -7.20 10.34
C PHE A 137 -10.00 -7.70 10.50
N GLU A 138 -9.35 -8.01 9.40
CA GLU A 138 -7.90 -8.08 9.31
C GLU A 138 -7.34 -6.70 8.98
N ILE A 139 -6.45 -6.19 9.82
CA ILE A 139 -6.00 -4.80 9.78
C ILE A 139 -4.54 -4.72 9.36
N ALA A 140 -4.32 -4.22 8.14
CA ALA A 140 -3.01 -3.75 7.70
C ALA A 140 -2.74 -2.34 8.22
N VAL A 141 -1.47 -2.02 8.39
CA VAL A 141 -1.00 -0.66 8.73
C VAL A 141 0.18 -0.26 7.86
N ALA A 142 0.27 1.03 7.55
CA ALA A 142 1.40 1.54 6.79
C ALA A 142 2.70 1.48 7.59
N GLY A 143 3.77 1.02 6.92
CA GLY A 143 5.16 1.10 7.36
C GLY A 143 5.99 1.92 6.38
N SER A 144 7.00 2.64 6.87
CA SER A 144 7.84 3.53 6.06
C SER A 144 9.32 3.13 6.21
N PRO A 145 9.86 2.29 5.30
CA PRO A 145 11.25 1.85 5.40
C PRO A 145 12.28 2.99 5.41
N GLU A 146 11.95 4.10 4.78
CA GLU A 146 12.79 5.30 4.70
C GLU A 146 12.42 6.35 5.77
N GLY A 147 11.51 6.00 6.69
CA GLY A 147 10.97 6.88 7.72
C GLY A 147 9.79 7.73 7.23
N HIS A 148 8.76 7.84 8.05
CA HIS A 148 7.60 8.66 7.73
C HIS A 148 7.94 10.15 7.78
N ILE A 149 7.55 10.92 6.75
CA ILE A 149 7.90 12.35 6.60
C ILE A 149 7.47 13.24 7.77
N SER A 150 6.48 12.84 8.55
CA SER A 150 6.02 13.57 9.74
C SER A 150 6.75 13.16 11.01
N CYS A 151 7.57 12.10 10.99
CA CYS A 151 8.35 11.65 12.13
C CYS A 151 9.72 12.35 12.18
N ARG A 152 10.20 12.62 13.40
CA ARG A 152 11.48 13.31 13.59
C ARG A 152 12.69 12.40 13.39
N SER A 153 12.49 11.11 13.57
CA SER A 153 13.52 10.08 13.39
C SER A 153 12.88 8.73 13.08
N LEU A 154 13.70 7.81 12.57
CA LEU A 154 13.27 6.43 12.30
C LEU A 154 12.83 5.74 13.59
N GLU A 155 13.49 5.98 14.73
CA GLU A 155 13.13 5.40 16.02
C GLU A 155 11.74 5.85 16.45
N SER A 156 11.37 7.12 16.23
CA SER A 156 10.04 7.63 16.56
C SER A 156 8.97 7.02 15.64
N ASP A 157 9.27 6.78 14.38
CA ASP A 157 8.36 6.11 13.43
C ASP A 157 8.16 4.64 13.80
N ILE A 158 9.24 3.93 14.15
CA ILE A 158 9.18 2.55 14.63
C ILE A 158 8.37 2.44 15.93
N ALA A 159 8.47 3.42 16.84
CA ALA A 159 7.66 3.43 18.06
C ALA A 159 6.16 3.56 17.73
N VAL A 160 5.78 4.39 16.75
CA VAL A 160 4.40 4.47 16.28
C VAL A 160 3.95 3.16 15.62
N LEU A 161 4.81 2.53 14.83
CA LEU A 161 4.51 1.23 14.23
C LEU A 161 4.31 0.13 15.29
N LYS A 162 5.14 0.15 16.36
CA LYS A 162 4.97 -0.74 17.51
C LYS A 162 3.61 -0.52 18.21
N GLN A 163 3.21 0.74 18.39
CA GLN A 163 1.90 1.07 18.95
C GLN A 163 0.75 0.56 18.08
N LYS A 164 0.87 0.60 16.74
CA LYS A 164 -0.11 0.01 15.83
C LYS A 164 -0.25 -1.50 16.06
N GLN A 165 0.88 -2.21 16.17
CA GLN A 165 0.86 -3.65 16.53
C GLN A 165 0.18 -3.88 17.88
N ASP A 166 0.55 -3.13 18.91
CA ASP A 166 0.02 -3.30 20.27
C ASP A 166 -1.49 -2.97 20.34
N ASN A 167 -1.97 -2.11 19.46
CA ASN A 167 -3.40 -1.82 19.28
C ASN A 167 -4.14 -2.90 18.48
N GLY A 168 -3.43 -3.90 17.93
CA GLY A 168 -4.04 -5.06 17.29
C GLY A 168 -4.00 -5.06 15.76
N ALA A 169 -3.05 -4.37 15.13
CA ALA A 169 -2.77 -4.55 13.71
C ALA A 169 -2.23 -5.95 13.42
N ASP A 170 -2.57 -6.51 12.26
CA ASP A 170 -2.21 -7.89 11.87
C ASP A 170 -0.97 -7.95 10.99
N TYR A 171 -0.77 -6.99 10.07
CA TYR A 171 0.39 -6.97 9.17
C TYR A 171 0.73 -5.55 8.69
N ILE A 172 1.89 -5.41 8.06
CA ILE A 172 2.41 -4.15 7.55
C ILE A 172 2.36 -4.15 6.03
N MET A 173 1.81 -3.09 5.43
CA MET A 173 1.99 -2.75 4.02
C MET A 173 2.95 -1.57 3.96
N THR A 174 4.10 -1.70 3.27
CA THR A 174 5.06 -0.61 3.27
C THR A 174 4.73 0.44 2.23
N GLN A 175 5.24 1.65 2.46
CA GLN A 175 5.42 2.62 1.41
C GLN A 175 6.41 2.07 0.38
N LEU A 176 6.37 2.61 -0.84
CA LEU A 176 7.34 2.28 -1.89
C LEU A 176 8.77 2.45 -1.37
N CYS A 177 9.60 1.46 -1.60
CA CYS A 177 11.00 1.49 -1.26
C CYS A 177 11.80 0.80 -2.36
N TRP A 178 12.71 1.53 -2.98
CA TRP A 178 13.60 1.00 -4.04
C TRP A 178 14.98 0.64 -3.50
N ASP A 179 15.34 1.12 -2.31
CA ASP A 179 16.62 0.85 -1.67
C ASP A 179 16.53 -0.39 -0.76
N MET A 180 17.08 -1.51 -1.22
CA MET A 180 17.06 -2.78 -0.49
C MET A 180 17.89 -2.72 0.79
N GLU A 181 19.00 -1.99 0.81
CA GLU A 181 19.83 -1.89 2.01
C GLU A 181 19.12 -1.09 3.10
N GLN A 182 18.43 0.00 2.71
CA GLN A 182 17.59 0.76 3.63
C GLN A 182 16.41 -0.08 4.12
N PHE A 183 15.78 -0.87 3.24
CA PHE A 183 14.71 -1.77 3.63
C PHE A 183 15.18 -2.82 4.65
N LYS A 184 16.32 -3.49 4.41
CA LYS A 184 16.89 -4.47 5.34
C LYS A 184 17.22 -3.83 6.68
N TYR A 185 17.84 -2.64 6.67
CA TYR A 185 18.13 -1.88 7.89
C TYR A 185 16.86 -1.59 8.69
N TRP A 186 15.80 -1.13 8.03
CA TRP A 186 14.51 -0.87 8.66
C TRP A 186 13.88 -2.16 9.20
N LEU A 187 13.92 -3.25 8.42
CA LEU A 187 13.36 -4.53 8.83
C LEU A 187 14.04 -5.05 10.11
N ASP A 188 15.36 -4.99 10.17
CA ASP A 188 16.12 -5.34 11.37
C ASP A 188 15.75 -4.44 12.56
N ALA A 189 15.59 -3.15 12.34
CA ALA A 189 15.24 -2.20 13.38
C ALA A 189 13.83 -2.47 13.96
N ILE A 190 12.83 -2.73 13.12
CA ILE A 190 11.49 -3.07 13.60
C ILE A 190 11.47 -4.41 14.35
N ARG A 191 12.25 -5.40 13.91
CA ARG A 191 12.38 -6.70 14.61
C ARG A 191 13.05 -6.52 15.99
N LYS A 192 14.09 -5.70 16.09
CA LYS A 192 14.73 -5.34 17.38
C LYS A 192 13.78 -4.60 18.32
N ALA A 193 12.85 -3.81 17.78
CA ALA A 193 11.81 -3.14 18.57
C ALA A 193 10.65 -4.08 18.98
N GLY A 194 10.72 -5.38 18.66
CA GLY A 194 9.71 -6.38 19.03
C GLY A 194 8.46 -6.35 18.14
N ILE A 195 8.56 -5.79 16.93
CA ILE A 195 7.48 -5.86 15.94
C ILE A 195 7.61 -7.18 15.20
N THR A 196 6.56 -8.02 15.28
CA THR A 196 6.52 -9.38 14.72
C THR A 196 5.57 -9.51 13.53
N MET A 197 4.80 -8.47 13.24
CA MET A 197 3.88 -8.46 12.10
C MET A 197 4.61 -8.83 10.79
N PRO A 198 4.02 -9.68 9.93
CA PRO A 198 4.53 -9.89 8.58
C PRO A 198 4.50 -8.59 7.78
N VAL A 199 5.37 -8.50 6.77
CA VAL A 199 5.58 -7.28 5.99
C VAL A 199 5.27 -7.59 4.53
N ASP A 200 4.39 -6.79 3.94
CA ASP A 200 4.14 -6.74 2.52
C ASP A 200 4.78 -5.48 1.93
N VAL A 201 5.62 -5.66 0.90
CA VAL A 201 6.52 -4.61 0.40
C VAL A 201 5.93 -3.93 -0.82
N GLY A 202 5.75 -2.61 -0.72
CA GLY A 202 5.30 -1.77 -1.83
C GLY A 202 6.40 -1.61 -2.88
N VAL A 203 6.13 -2.06 -4.10
CA VAL A 203 7.04 -1.91 -5.26
C VAL A 203 6.27 -1.31 -6.43
N MET A 204 6.79 -0.25 -7.01
CA MET A 204 6.19 0.40 -8.17
C MET A 204 7.08 0.18 -9.42
N PRO A 205 6.52 -0.33 -10.53
CA PRO A 205 7.24 -0.40 -11.79
C PRO A 205 7.58 1.00 -12.31
N ILE A 206 8.80 1.17 -12.80
CA ILE A 206 9.28 2.44 -13.35
C ILE A 206 9.00 2.46 -14.85
N LEU A 207 7.80 2.93 -15.20
CA LEU A 207 7.34 2.96 -16.59
C LEU A 207 7.49 4.35 -17.23
N ASP A 208 7.52 5.40 -16.43
CA ASP A 208 7.60 6.78 -16.87
C ASP A 208 8.48 7.62 -15.94
N GLN A 209 9.42 8.36 -16.52
CA GLN A 209 10.35 9.19 -15.76
C GLN A 209 9.64 10.27 -14.94
N ALA A 210 8.74 11.00 -15.57
CA ALA A 210 8.07 12.13 -14.91
C ALA A 210 7.17 11.63 -13.78
N ALA A 211 6.44 10.52 -14.00
CA ALA A 211 5.62 9.90 -12.97
C ALA A 211 6.46 9.42 -11.78
N THR A 212 7.61 8.80 -12.04
CA THR A 212 8.52 8.32 -10.99
C THR A 212 9.12 9.47 -10.19
N ILE A 213 9.59 10.54 -10.87
CA ILE A 213 10.11 11.75 -10.19
C ILE A 213 8.99 12.41 -9.36
N ASN A 214 7.79 12.56 -9.92
CA ASN A 214 6.67 13.14 -9.20
C ASN A 214 6.29 12.31 -7.97
N MET A 215 6.36 10.97 -8.05
CA MET A 215 6.13 10.09 -6.92
C MET A 215 7.18 10.32 -5.82
N ALA A 216 8.47 10.37 -6.15
CA ALA A 216 9.53 10.62 -5.19
C ALA A 216 9.47 12.03 -4.56
N LEU A 217 9.04 13.03 -5.33
CA LEU A 217 8.87 14.41 -4.84
C LEU A 217 7.52 14.67 -4.16
N SER A 218 6.61 13.70 -4.20
CA SER A 218 5.32 13.81 -3.52
C SER A 218 5.45 13.65 -2.01
N ARG A 219 4.33 13.82 -1.28
CA ARG A 219 4.30 13.64 0.18
C ARG A 219 4.37 12.18 0.64
N ASN A 220 4.66 11.26 -0.26
CA ASN A 220 4.68 9.82 0.04
C ASN A 220 5.89 9.40 0.89
N GLY A 221 6.98 10.19 0.89
CA GLY A 221 8.19 9.88 1.65
C GLY A 221 9.06 8.78 1.02
N CYS A 222 8.79 8.37 -0.22
CA CYS A 222 9.68 7.46 -0.92
C CYS A 222 10.91 8.21 -1.47
N VAL A 223 12.07 7.59 -1.38
CA VAL A 223 13.35 8.18 -1.77
C VAL A 223 13.84 7.55 -3.06
N MET A 224 14.29 8.38 -3.99
CA MET A 224 15.07 7.97 -5.15
C MET A 224 16.54 7.98 -4.78
N ASP A 225 17.16 6.81 -4.64
CA ASP A 225 18.57 6.73 -4.37
C ASP A 225 19.41 7.23 -5.57
N ARG A 226 20.72 7.39 -5.34
CA ARG A 226 21.63 7.92 -6.37
C ARG A 226 21.74 7.00 -7.58
N GLU A 227 21.72 5.69 -7.37
CA GLU A 227 21.84 4.70 -8.45
C GLU A 227 20.59 4.73 -9.32
N LEU A 228 19.41 4.67 -8.72
CA LEU A 228 18.13 4.74 -9.41
C LEU A 228 17.99 6.06 -10.19
N SER A 229 18.34 7.20 -9.57
CA SER A 229 18.29 8.50 -10.24
C SER A 229 19.17 8.55 -11.49
N ARG A 230 20.41 7.98 -11.43
CA ARG A 230 21.30 7.90 -12.56
C ARG A 230 20.79 6.95 -13.65
N MET A 231 20.22 5.82 -13.27
CA MET A 231 19.65 4.86 -14.22
C MET A 231 18.48 5.46 -14.99
N ILE A 232 17.54 6.09 -14.28
CA ILE A 232 16.38 6.76 -14.89
C ILE A 232 16.86 7.86 -15.85
N SER A 233 17.74 8.76 -15.40
CA SER A 233 18.27 9.83 -16.24
C SER A 233 18.99 9.31 -17.48
N ARG A 234 19.79 8.26 -17.32
CA ARG A 234 20.55 7.67 -18.43
C ARG A 234 19.66 6.96 -19.44
N HIS A 235 18.64 6.25 -18.99
CA HIS A 235 17.70 5.55 -19.86
C HIS A 235 16.93 6.52 -20.77
N TRP A 236 16.47 7.65 -20.22
CA TRP A 236 15.71 8.64 -20.99
C TRP A 236 16.57 9.54 -21.87
N LEU A 237 17.82 9.84 -21.47
CA LEU A 237 18.74 10.61 -22.28
C LEU A 237 19.39 9.78 -23.41
N PHE A 238 19.62 8.50 -23.13
CA PHE A 238 20.29 7.57 -24.04
C PHE A 238 19.55 6.23 -24.06
N PRO A 239 18.38 6.16 -24.75
CA PRO A 239 17.64 4.92 -24.83
C PRO A 239 18.58 3.82 -25.36
N ASN A 240 18.74 2.75 -24.59
CA ASN A 240 19.61 1.64 -24.93
C ASN A 240 18.98 0.84 -26.09
N PRO A 241 19.51 0.89 -27.31
CA PRO A 241 18.98 0.13 -28.43
C PRO A 241 19.12 -1.39 -28.26
N PHE A 242 19.92 -1.81 -27.25
CA PHE A 242 20.12 -3.21 -26.87
C PHE A 242 19.38 -3.56 -25.58
N ALA A 243 18.46 -2.73 -25.10
CA ALA A 243 17.62 -3.09 -23.98
C ALA A 243 16.94 -4.44 -24.26
N ALA A 244 16.97 -5.33 -23.29
CA ALA A 244 16.22 -6.58 -23.39
C ALA A 244 14.76 -6.27 -23.70
N LYS A 245 14.18 -7.01 -24.61
CA LYS A 245 12.80 -6.86 -25.04
C LYS A 245 12.02 -8.11 -24.64
N ASP A 246 10.76 -7.92 -24.26
CA ASP A 246 9.84 -9.02 -24.07
C ASP A 246 9.48 -9.74 -25.37
N ALA A 247 8.64 -10.76 -25.31
CA ALA A 247 8.21 -11.53 -26.47
C ALA A 247 7.47 -10.67 -27.53
N GLU A 248 6.91 -9.53 -27.12
CA GLU A 248 6.22 -8.56 -27.96
C GLU A 248 7.14 -7.46 -28.50
N GLY A 249 8.43 -7.51 -28.15
CA GLY A 249 9.43 -6.54 -28.61
C GLY A 249 9.45 -5.23 -27.83
N LYS A 250 8.78 -5.13 -26.68
CA LYS A 250 8.83 -3.97 -25.80
C LYS A 250 10.08 -3.99 -24.93
N PRO A 251 10.65 -2.82 -24.58
CA PRO A 251 11.77 -2.76 -23.64
C PRO A 251 11.39 -3.38 -22.30
N PHE A 252 12.28 -4.22 -21.77
CA PHE A 252 12.12 -4.85 -20.47
C PHE A 252 12.62 -3.94 -19.37
N ASP A 253 11.91 -3.81 -18.27
CA ASP A 253 12.39 -3.04 -17.11
C ASP A 253 13.33 -3.91 -16.26
N VAL A 254 14.60 -3.98 -16.71
CA VAL A 254 15.63 -4.79 -16.04
C VAL A 254 15.84 -4.38 -14.58
N PHE A 255 15.66 -3.08 -14.26
CA PHE A 255 15.81 -2.63 -12.88
C PHE A 255 14.66 -3.14 -12.01
N TYR A 256 13.42 -2.99 -12.48
CA TYR A 256 12.25 -3.47 -11.78
C TYR A 256 12.33 -4.97 -11.50
N ASP A 257 12.65 -5.76 -12.53
CA ASP A 257 12.78 -7.22 -12.38
C ASP A 257 13.87 -7.62 -11.40
N LYS A 258 15.01 -6.91 -11.41
CA LYS A 258 16.08 -7.12 -10.44
C LYS A 258 15.58 -6.85 -9.02
N LYS A 259 14.87 -5.74 -8.79
CA LYS A 259 14.32 -5.40 -7.46
C LYS A 259 13.26 -6.40 -7.02
N VAL A 260 12.38 -6.82 -7.89
CA VAL A 260 11.39 -7.88 -7.60
C VAL A 260 12.09 -9.20 -7.23
N ALA A 261 13.16 -9.57 -7.93
CA ALA A 261 13.94 -10.76 -7.62
C ALA A 261 14.60 -10.66 -6.23
N GLU A 262 15.24 -9.52 -5.93
CA GLU A 262 15.86 -9.25 -4.62
C GLU A 262 14.84 -9.41 -3.48
N PHE A 263 13.64 -8.82 -3.60
CA PHE A 263 12.60 -8.95 -2.59
C PHE A 263 12.08 -10.39 -2.44
N LYS A 264 11.94 -11.12 -3.56
CA LYS A 264 11.52 -12.53 -3.52
C LYS A 264 12.56 -13.45 -2.86
N GLU A 265 13.85 -13.20 -3.12
CA GLU A 265 14.95 -13.95 -2.47
C GLU A 265 14.95 -13.76 -0.95
N GLU A 266 14.54 -12.59 -0.46
CA GLU A 266 14.37 -12.31 0.97
C GLU A 266 13.07 -12.90 1.56
N GLY A 267 12.25 -13.59 0.77
CA GLY A 267 11.00 -14.22 1.21
C GLY A 267 9.88 -13.22 1.53
N LEU A 268 9.94 -12.02 0.94
CA LEU A 268 8.98 -10.94 1.19
C LEU A 268 7.80 -11.00 0.24
N SER A 269 6.62 -10.68 0.76
CA SER A 269 5.43 -10.45 -0.07
C SER A 269 5.54 -9.12 -0.79
N LEU A 270 4.98 -9.03 -2.00
CA LEU A 270 5.08 -7.86 -2.87
C LEU A 270 3.71 -7.26 -3.18
N ILE A 271 3.62 -5.94 -3.09
CA ILE A 271 2.51 -5.15 -3.61
C ILE A 271 2.97 -4.49 -4.92
N HIS A 272 2.22 -4.72 -6.01
CA HIS A 272 2.41 -4.00 -7.26
C HIS A 272 1.39 -2.86 -7.34
N ILE A 273 1.87 -1.63 -7.45
CA ILE A 273 1.06 -0.41 -7.54
C ILE A 273 0.93 0.04 -8.99
#